data_db399f80662094be91458ed54c414bbe
#
_entry.id   db399f80662094be91458ed54c414bbe
#
_cell.length_a   1.000
_cell.length_b   1.000
_cell.length_c   1.000
_cell.angle_alpha   90.00
_cell.angle_beta   90.00
_cell.angle_gamma   90.00
#
_symmetry.space_group_name_H-M   'P 1'
#
loop_
_entity.id
_entity.type
_entity.pdbx_description
1 polymer ?
#
loop_
_entity_poly.entity_id
_entity_poly.type
_entity_poly.pdbx_seq_one_letter_code
_entity_poly.pdbx_strand_id
1 'polypeptide(L)'
;MAKGKVVQIIGPVVDVEFPEGQLPAIRNAIKVQRTAIDDTGKEYVEDLYLEVAQHLGDSRVRTVAYGPTDGLVRGVEAEDLGSPVKVPVGKAALGRIFNVVGQPIDEAGPVNAEEYWPIFREAPSFEEQSTKVEQFETGIKVIDLLVPLIKGGKVGLFGGAGVGKTVLMQELIHNIAKFHSGYSVVVGVGERTREGNDLWMEMKESGVLPYTAMVYGQMNEPPGVRFRVAQTGLTIAEYFRDVEKQDVLIFIDNIFRFVQAGAEVSTLLGRLPSAVGYQPTLGTDVGEVQERIASTKNGSI
;
A
#
# COMPACT_ATOMS: atom_id res chain seq x y z
N MET A 1 -16.11 11.63 -16.86
CA MET A 1 -15.62 10.31 -16.47
C MET A 1 -16.38 9.27 -17.28
N ALA A 2 -15.69 8.28 -17.83
CA ALA A 2 -16.32 7.24 -18.64
C ALA A 2 -17.14 6.31 -17.72
N LYS A 3 -18.30 5.88 -18.21
CA LYS A 3 -19.17 4.94 -17.50
C LYS A 3 -19.25 3.64 -18.28
N GLY A 4 -18.95 2.55 -17.61
CA GLY A 4 -19.00 1.19 -18.11
C GLY A 4 -20.00 0.33 -17.34
N LYS A 5 -19.98 -0.96 -17.62
CA LYS A 5 -20.81 -1.96 -16.94
C LYS A 5 -19.98 -3.20 -16.63
N VAL A 6 -20.20 -3.75 -15.45
CA VAL A 6 -19.63 -5.04 -15.06
C VAL A 6 -20.21 -6.14 -15.94
N VAL A 7 -19.35 -6.89 -16.63
CA VAL A 7 -19.78 -7.98 -17.55
C VAL A 7 -19.41 -9.37 -17.05
N GLN A 8 -18.33 -9.48 -16.25
CA GLN A 8 -17.88 -10.76 -15.70
C GLN A 8 -17.22 -10.56 -14.33
N ILE A 9 -17.41 -11.52 -13.43
CA ILE A 9 -16.80 -11.54 -12.10
C ILE A 9 -16.21 -12.93 -11.88
N ILE A 10 -14.90 -12.99 -11.60
CA ILE A 10 -14.16 -14.24 -11.34
C ILE A 10 -13.35 -14.03 -10.05
N GLY A 11 -13.96 -14.31 -8.90
CA GLY A 11 -13.35 -13.95 -7.61
C GLY A 11 -12.96 -12.46 -7.57
N PRO A 12 -11.73 -12.12 -7.22
CA PRO A 12 -11.29 -10.73 -7.14
C PRO A 12 -10.99 -10.07 -8.52
N VAL A 13 -11.21 -10.77 -9.62
CA VAL A 13 -11.05 -10.23 -10.97
C VAL A 13 -12.41 -9.90 -11.56
N VAL A 14 -12.55 -8.68 -12.06
CA VAL A 14 -13.80 -8.16 -12.63
C VAL A 14 -13.54 -7.60 -14.01
N ASP A 15 -14.28 -8.08 -15.01
CA ASP A 15 -14.24 -7.53 -16.37
C ASP A 15 -15.35 -6.48 -16.54
N VAL A 16 -14.97 -5.32 -17.06
CA VAL A 16 -15.84 -4.17 -17.27
C VAL A 16 -15.80 -3.76 -18.73
N GLU A 17 -16.98 -3.52 -19.30
CA GLU A 17 -17.14 -3.05 -20.67
C GLU A 17 -17.46 -1.56 -20.67
N PHE A 18 -16.74 -0.80 -21.52
CA PHE A 18 -16.92 0.64 -21.70
C PHE A 18 -17.42 0.95 -23.09
N PRO A 19 -17.98 2.14 -23.35
CA PRO A 19 -18.27 2.60 -24.70
C PRO A 19 -17.01 2.64 -25.56
N GLU A 20 -17.18 2.43 -26.85
CA GLU A 20 -16.08 2.48 -27.82
C GLU A 20 -15.31 3.80 -27.74
N GLY A 21 -13.98 3.71 -27.72
CA GLY A 21 -13.08 4.87 -27.59
C GLY A 21 -12.98 5.48 -26.20
N GLN A 22 -13.62 4.91 -25.17
CA GLN A 22 -13.60 5.41 -23.78
C GLN A 22 -12.97 4.42 -22.79
N LEU A 23 -12.03 3.61 -23.24
CA LEU A 23 -11.33 2.67 -22.36
C LEU A 23 -10.49 3.41 -21.32
N PRO A 24 -10.61 3.07 -20.01
CA PRO A 24 -9.73 3.55 -18.97
C PRO A 24 -8.27 3.17 -19.23
N ALA A 25 -7.34 4.02 -18.80
CA ALA A 25 -5.93 3.68 -18.84
C ALA A 25 -5.59 2.56 -17.83
N ILE A 26 -4.53 1.81 -18.12
CA ILE A 26 -3.97 0.83 -17.17
C ILE A 26 -3.62 1.55 -15.87
N ARG A 27 -3.90 0.90 -14.72
CA ARG A 27 -3.77 1.42 -13.36
C ARG A 27 -4.82 2.46 -12.94
N ASN A 28 -5.71 2.89 -13.84
CA ASN A 28 -6.86 3.70 -13.39
C ASN A 28 -7.72 2.93 -12.40
N ALA A 29 -8.30 3.66 -11.46
CA ALA A 29 -9.30 3.15 -10.55
C ALA A 29 -10.69 3.25 -11.17
N ILE A 30 -11.43 2.17 -11.10
CA ILE A 30 -12.84 2.11 -11.44
C ILE A 30 -13.62 1.94 -10.14
N LYS A 31 -14.68 2.72 -9.97
CA LYS A 31 -15.57 2.61 -8.84
C LYS A 31 -16.85 1.89 -9.25
N VAL A 32 -17.25 0.89 -8.46
CA VAL A 32 -18.51 0.17 -8.59
C VAL A 32 -19.19 0.11 -7.24
N GLN A 33 -20.51 -0.06 -7.23
CA GLN A 33 -21.27 -0.28 -6.01
C GLN A 33 -21.64 -1.75 -5.87
N ARG A 34 -21.49 -2.29 -4.67
CA ARG A 34 -21.92 -3.65 -4.34
C ARG A 34 -22.83 -3.65 -3.11
N THR A 35 -23.68 -4.65 -3.01
CA THR A 35 -24.47 -4.92 -1.81
C THR A 35 -23.63 -5.80 -0.88
N ALA A 36 -23.36 -5.32 0.32
CA ALA A 36 -22.72 -6.06 1.38
C ALA A 36 -23.74 -6.38 2.50
N ILE A 37 -23.44 -7.35 3.33
CA ILE A 37 -24.25 -7.75 4.47
C ILE A 37 -23.41 -7.55 5.72
N ASP A 38 -23.95 -6.83 6.70
CA ASP A 38 -23.29 -6.62 8.00
C ASP A 38 -23.45 -7.84 8.93
N ASP A 39 -22.77 -7.82 10.08
CA ASP A 39 -22.80 -8.90 11.07
C ASP A 39 -24.19 -9.15 11.66
N THR A 40 -25.13 -8.23 11.46
CA THR A 40 -26.53 -8.36 11.88
C THR A 40 -27.44 -8.97 10.80
N GLY A 41 -26.87 -9.22 9.60
CA GLY A 41 -27.61 -9.72 8.44
C GLY A 41 -28.32 -8.62 7.64
N LYS A 42 -28.04 -7.34 7.90
CA LYS A 42 -28.64 -6.21 7.18
C LYS A 42 -27.81 -5.88 5.94
N GLU A 43 -28.52 -5.72 4.83
CA GLU A 43 -27.90 -5.27 3.56
C GLU A 43 -27.59 -3.77 3.60
N TYR A 44 -26.41 -3.41 3.07
CA TYR A 44 -26.00 -2.03 2.81
C TYR A 44 -25.23 -1.95 1.49
N VAL A 45 -25.17 -0.77 0.91
CA VAL A 45 -24.43 -0.52 -0.34
C VAL A 45 -23.11 0.13 0.02
N GLU A 46 -22.04 -0.39 -0.55
CA GLU A 46 -20.71 0.18 -0.40
C GLU A 46 -19.99 0.33 -1.74
N ASP A 47 -19.04 1.27 -1.77
CA ASP A 47 -18.18 1.50 -2.93
C ASP A 47 -17.03 0.48 -2.93
N LEU A 48 -16.85 -0.22 -4.04
CA LEU A 48 -15.73 -1.11 -4.31
C LEU A 48 -14.85 -0.49 -5.40
N TYR A 49 -13.55 -0.44 -5.14
CA TYR A 49 -12.57 0.07 -6.09
C TYR A 49 -11.88 -1.08 -6.82
N LEU A 50 -11.72 -0.93 -8.14
CA LEU A 50 -11.11 -1.89 -9.04
C LEU A 50 -9.94 -1.21 -9.76
N GLU A 51 -8.78 -1.88 -9.87
CA GLU A 51 -7.63 -1.42 -10.65
C GLU A 51 -7.68 -2.00 -12.05
N VAL A 52 -7.56 -1.17 -13.08
CA VAL A 52 -7.42 -1.65 -14.47
C VAL A 52 -6.07 -2.33 -14.64
N ALA A 53 -6.08 -3.64 -14.84
CA ALA A 53 -4.89 -4.46 -14.99
C ALA A 53 -4.54 -4.82 -16.45
N GLN A 54 -5.56 -4.97 -17.30
CA GLN A 54 -5.37 -5.37 -18.70
C GLN A 54 -6.50 -4.81 -19.60
N HIS A 55 -6.17 -4.51 -20.85
CA HIS A 55 -7.13 -4.33 -21.92
C HIS A 55 -7.34 -5.67 -22.64
N LEU A 56 -8.60 -6.11 -22.76
CA LEU A 56 -8.93 -7.41 -23.36
C LEU A 56 -9.29 -7.32 -24.85
N GLY A 57 -9.40 -6.11 -25.40
CA GLY A 57 -10.07 -5.87 -26.67
C GLY A 57 -11.59 -5.67 -26.53
N ASP A 58 -12.28 -5.42 -27.61
CA ASP A 58 -13.75 -5.26 -27.66
C ASP A 58 -14.31 -4.32 -26.58
N SER A 59 -13.61 -3.21 -26.36
CA SER A 59 -13.99 -2.19 -25.36
C SER A 59 -14.06 -2.71 -23.92
N ARG A 60 -13.33 -3.79 -23.60
CA ARG A 60 -13.31 -4.41 -22.27
C ARG A 60 -11.96 -4.26 -21.56
N VAL A 61 -12.04 -4.06 -20.27
CA VAL A 61 -10.89 -4.06 -19.39
C VAL A 61 -11.04 -5.14 -18.33
N ARG A 62 -9.94 -5.76 -17.98
CA ARG A 62 -9.84 -6.67 -16.82
C ARG A 62 -9.27 -5.92 -15.65
N THR A 63 -9.94 -6.04 -14.51
CA THR A 63 -9.60 -5.31 -13.30
C THR A 63 -9.34 -6.24 -12.14
N VAL A 64 -8.62 -5.74 -11.12
CA VAL A 64 -8.37 -6.42 -9.85
C VAL A 64 -9.04 -5.61 -8.74
N ALA A 65 -9.84 -6.26 -7.92
CA ALA A 65 -10.61 -5.63 -6.85
C ALA A 65 -9.75 -5.33 -5.61
N TYR A 66 -10.00 -4.17 -5.01
CA TYR A 66 -9.43 -3.72 -3.73
C TYR A 66 -10.38 -3.96 -2.55
N GLY A 67 -11.13 -5.02 -2.63
CA GLY A 67 -12.06 -5.48 -1.61
C GLY A 67 -12.77 -6.76 -2.06
N PRO A 68 -13.61 -7.35 -1.19
CA PRO A 68 -14.43 -8.49 -1.55
C PRO A 68 -15.38 -8.18 -2.70
N THR A 69 -15.57 -9.14 -3.59
CA THR A 69 -16.51 -9.01 -4.73
C THR A 69 -17.86 -9.67 -4.46
N ASP A 70 -18.05 -10.19 -3.26
CA ASP A 70 -19.33 -10.78 -2.85
C ASP A 70 -20.45 -9.74 -2.92
N GLY A 71 -21.60 -10.13 -3.47
CA GLY A 71 -22.73 -9.22 -3.70
C GLY A 71 -22.60 -8.28 -4.90
N LEU A 72 -21.45 -8.29 -5.62
CA LEU A 72 -21.34 -7.60 -6.90
C LEU A 72 -22.04 -8.42 -7.98
N VAL A 73 -22.87 -7.76 -8.80
CA VAL A 73 -23.62 -8.43 -9.87
C VAL A 73 -23.27 -7.86 -11.25
N ARG A 74 -23.46 -8.65 -12.29
CA ARG A 74 -23.30 -8.20 -13.67
C ARG A 74 -24.32 -7.12 -14.01
N GLY A 75 -23.92 -6.15 -14.83
CA GLY A 75 -24.76 -5.03 -15.25
C GLY A 75 -24.68 -3.80 -14.34
N VAL A 76 -24.01 -3.91 -13.18
CA VAL A 76 -23.76 -2.74 -12.32
C VAL A 76 -22.93 -1.70 -13.05
N GLU A 77 -23.28 -0.43 -12.88
CA GLU A 77 -22.53 0.69 -13.44
C GLU A 77 -21.13 0.76 -12.82
N ALA A 78 -20.15 1.00 -13.68
CA ALA A 78 -18.74 1.16 -13.30
C ALA A 78 -18.26 2.52 -13.79
N GLU A 79 -17.71 3.32 -12.88
CA GLU A 79 -17.22 4.66 -13.15
C GLU A 79 -15.69 4.70 -13.17
N ASP A 80 -15.08 5.09 -14.31
CA ASP A 80 -13.65 5.38 -14.39
C ASP A 80 -13.34 6.68 -13.65
N LEU A 81 -12.46 6.66 -12.66
CA LEU A 81 -12.04 7.86 -11.92
C LEU A 81 -10.98 8.70 -12.67
N GLY A 82 -10.52 8.25 -13.85
CA GLY A 82 -9.54 8.95 -14.69
C GLY A 82 -8.12 9.00 -14.09
N SER A 83 -7.89 8.31 -12.99
CA SER A 83 -6.59 8.22 -12.31
C SER A 83 -6.52 6.96 -11.46
N PRO A 84 -5.32 6.52 -11.03
CA PRO A 84 -5.20 5.53 -9.97
C PRO A 84 -5.91 5.97 -8.68
N VAL A 85 -6.11 5.03 -7.76
CA VAL A 85 -6.58 5.35 -6.41
C VAL A 85 -5.67 6.41 -5.81
N LYS A 86 -6.28 7.43 -5.20
CA LYS A 86 -5.59 8.50 -4.49
C LYS A 86 -5.80 8.36 -2.99
N VAL A 87 -4.75 8.54 -2.24
CA VAL A 87 -4.73 8.39 -0.79
C VAL A 87 -4.36 9.70 -0.11
N PRO A 88 -4.87 9.96 1.10
CA PRO A 88 -4.55 11.16 1.84
C PRO A 88 -3.06 11.17 2.20
N VAL A 89 -2.42 12.32 2.06
CA VAL A 89 -1.01 12.52 2.39
C VAL A 89 -0.84 13.70 3.35
N GLY A 90 0.37 13.88 3.87
CA GLY A 90 0.71 14.96 4.79
C GLY A 90 0.35 14.65 6.25
N LYS A 91 0.40 15.70 7.07
CA LYS A 91 0.23 15.58 8.54
C LYS A 91 -1.11 15.01 8.97
N ALA A 92 -2.15 15.14 8.13
CA ALA A 92 -3.45 14.55 8.39
C ALA A 92 -3.44 13.00 8.38
N ALA A 93 -2.40 12.39 7.79
CA ALA A 93 -2.22 10.94 7.80
C ALA A 93 -1.53 10.42 9.08
N LEU A 94 -0.86 11.29 9.84
CA LEU A 94 -0.17 10.90 11.06
C LEU A 94 -1.14 10.54 12.18
N GLY A 95 -0.81 9.51 12.93
CA GLY A 95 -1.64 8.99 14.00
C GLY A 95 -2.84 8.16 13.54
N ARG A 96 -2.98 7.93 12.24
CA ARG A 96 -4.14 7.28 11.62
C ARG A 96 -3.78 5.93 11.00
N ILE A 97 -4.79 5.07 10.88
CA ILE A 97 -4.69 3.78 10.20
C ILE A 97 -5.57 3.81 8.96
N PHE A 98 -5.00 3.42 7.83
CA PHE A 98 -5.68 3.40 6.53
C PHE A 98 -5.75 1.99 5.94
N ASN A 99 -6.77 1.77 5.12
CA ASN A 99 -6.81 0.64 4.17
C ASN A 99 -6.06 1.00 2.87
N VAL A 100 -6.04 0.07 1.91
CA VAL A 100 -5.33 0.22 0.61
C VAL A 100 -5.81 1.43 -0.21
N VAL A 101 -7.08 1.83 -0.07
CA VAL A 101 -7.67 2.96 -0.80
C VAL A 101 -7.61 4.28 -0.02
N GLY A 102 -6.89 4.30 1.11
CA GLY A 102 -6.70 5.51 1.93
C GLY A 102 -7.91 5.89 2.79
N GLN A 103 -8.83 4.96 3.01
CA GLN A 103 -9.93 5.18 3.95
C GLN A 103 -9.44 4.85 5.37
N PRO A 104 -9.77 5.68 6.38
CA PRO A 104 -9.41 5.41 7.76
C PRO A 104 -10.22 4.22 8.30
N ILE A 105 -9.53 3.34 9.05
CA ILE A 105 -10.11 2.14 9.66
C ILE A 105 -9.93 2.11 11.18
N ASP A 106 -9.55 3.23 11.78
CA ASP A 106 -9.24 3.41 13.20
C ASP A 106 -10.42 3.97 14.03
N GLU A 107 -11.61 4.04 13.42
CA GLU A 107 -12.85 4.59 14.03
C GLU A 107 -12.72 6.05 14.56
N ALA A 108 -11.61 6.73 14.24
CA ALA A 108 -11.38 8.11 14.67
C ALA A 108 -12.05 9.18 13.75
N GLY A 109 -12.96 8.75 12.88
CA GLY A 109 -13.69 9.62 11.97
C GLY A 109 -12.94 9.94 10.66
N PRO A 110 -13.52 10.76 9.79
CA PRO A 110 -12.96 11.08 8.49
C PRO A 110 -11.64 11.83 8.60
N VAL A 111 -10.78 11.66 7.60
CA VAL A 111 -9.51 12.40 7.48
C VAL A 111 -9.70 13.58 6.54
N ASN A 112 -9.42 14.76 7.02
CA ASN A 112 -9.43 16.00 6.22
C ASN A 112 -8.00 16.29 5.76
N ALA A 113 -7.55 15.63 4.72
CA ALA A 113 -6.26 15.90 4.10
C ALA A 113 -6.39 17.05 3.09
N GLU A 114 -5.38 17.91 3.02
CA GLU A 114 -5.31 18.99 2.03
C GLU A 114 -4.98 18.44 0.64
N GLU A 115 -4.21 17.35 0.57
CA GLU A 115 -3.77 16.72 -0.66
C GLU A 115 -4.04 15.22 -0.66
N TYR A 116 -4.29 14.70 -1.89
CA TYR A 116 -4.47 13.29 -2.17
C TYR A 116 -3.58 12.90 -3.35
N TRP A 117 -2.68 11.95 -3.14
CA TRP A 117 -1.73 11.50 -4.16
C TRP A 117 -2.05 10.11 -4.68
N PRO A 118 -1.80 9.85 -5.98
CA PRO A 118 -2.03 8.52 -6.54
C PRO A 118 -1.02 7.51 -5.98
N ILE A 119 -1.47 6.28 -5.77
CA ILE A 119 -0.60 5.20 -5.23
C ILE A 119 0.46 4.73 -6.22
N PHE A 120 0.24 4.92 -7.51
CA PHE A 120 1.25 4.67 -8.55
C PHE A 120 1.99 5.96 -8.85
N ARG A 121 3.24 5.99 -8.47
CA ARG A 121 4.17 7.09 -8.69
C ARG A 121 5.47 6.54 -9.25
N GLU A 122 6.14 7.33 -10.04
CA GLU A 122 7.47 6.99 -10.54
C GLU A 122 8.51 7.09 -9.41
N ALA A 123 9.56 6.28 -9.51
CA ALA A 123 10.71 6.40 -8.64
C ALA A 123 11.41 7.75 -8.88
N PRO A 124 12.14 8.29 -7.88
CA PRO A 124 12.95 9.49 -8.07
C PRO A 124 13.87 9.36 -9.28
N SER A 125 13.92 10.40 -10.10
CA SER A 125 14.78 10.44 -11.28
C SER A 125 16.26 10.37 -10.87
N PHE A 126 17.12 9.98 -11.80
CA PHE A 126 18.57 9.90 -11.56
C PHE A 126 19.14 11.23 -11.04
N GLU A 127 18.65 12.36 -11.52
CA GLU A 127 19.09 13.70 -11.12
C GLU A 127 18.63 14.09 -9.70
N GLU A 128 17.50 13.55 -9.24
CA GLU A 128 16.96 13.82 -7.90
C GLU A 128 17.64 13.01 -6.82
N GLN A 129 18.23 11.87 -7.16
CA GLN A 129 18.87 10.99 -6.19
C GLN A 129 20.13 11.64 -5.59
N SER A 130 20.31 11.40 -4.29
CA SER A 130 21.51 11.79 -3.57
C SER A 130 22.56 10.70 -3.71
N THR A 131 23.77 11.06 -4.12
CA THR A 131 24.92 10.14 -4.13
C THR A 131 25.69 10.13 -2.80
N LYS A 132 25.26 10.97 -1.84
CA LYS A 132 25.90 11.10 -0.54
C LYS A 132 25.53 9.91 0.35
N VAL A 133 26.53 9.20 0.83
CA VAL A 133 26.33 8.09 1.77
C VAL A 133 26.40 8.66 3.18
N GLU A 134 25.27 8.67 3.87
CA GLU A 134 25.15 9.09 5.27
C GLU A 134 24.64 7.95 6.13
N GLN A 135 25.29 7.74 7.28
CA GLN A 135 24.83 6.76 8.25
C GLN A 135 23.53 7.26 8.90
N PHE A 136 22.57 6.37 9.06
CA PHE A 136 21.39 6.55 9.85
C PHE A 136 21.64 5.99 11.25
N GLU A 137 21.79 6.86 12.25
CA GLU A 137 22.00 6.46 13.63
C GLU A 137 20.67 5.98 14.25
N THR A 138 20.60 4.69 14.55
CA THR A 138 19.38 4.06 15.08
C THR A 138 19.22 4.23 16.58
N GLY A 139 20.30 4.57 17.30
CA GLY A 139 20.37 4.58 18.76
C GLY A 139 20.50 3.19 19.39
N ILE A 140 20.53 2.14 18.58
CA ILE A 140 20.73 0.75 19.02
C ILE A 140 22.20 0.39 18.79
N LYS A 141 22.99 0.36 19.86
CA LYS A 141 24.46 0.23 19.81
C LYS A 141 24.96 -0.90 18.93
N VAL A 142 24.32 -2.07 18.98
CA VAL A 142 24.74 -3.24 18.22
C VAL A 142 24.52 -3.04 16.70
N ILE A 143 23.43 -2.35 16.32
CA ILE A 143 23.14 -2.02 14.92
C ILE A 143 24.15 -0.97 14.44
N ASP A 144 24.24 0.15 15.15
CA ASP A 144 25.07 1.28 14.75
C ASP A 144 26.56 0.94 14.64
N LEU A 145 27.03 -0.02 15.44
CA LEU A 145 28.43 -0.44 15.45
C LEU A 145 28.73 -1.57 14.45
N LEU A 146 27.86 -2.58 14.36
CA LEU A 146 28.18 -3.81 13.62
C LEU A 146 27.48 -3.90 12.26
N VAL A 147 26.32 -3.26 12.10
CA VAL A 147 25.51 -3.28 10.88
C VAL A 147 24.90 -1.90 10.64
N PRO A 148 25.71 -0.86 10.48
CA PRO A 148 25.21 0.51 10.37
C PRO A 148 24.24 0.65 9.21
N LEU A 149 23.10 1.27 9.45
CA LEU A 149 22.12 1.57 8.43
C LEU A 149 22.53 2.85 7.67
N ILE A 150 22.13 2.93 6.43
CA ILE A 150 22.41 4.08 5.55
C ILE A 150 21.07 4.76 5.25
N LYS A 151 21.01 6.07 5.25
CA LYS A 151 19.84 6.84 4.80
C LYS A 151 19.48 6.46 3.37
N GLY A 152 18.19 6.19 3.10
CA GLY A 152 17.72 5.65 1.82
C GLY A 152 18.13 4.20 1.55
N GLY A 153 18.70 3.52 2.55
CA GLY A 153 19.05 2.10 2.50
C GLY A 153 17.86 1.19 2.77
N LYS A 154 17.96 -0.03 2.28
CA LYS A 154 16.94 -1.07 2.46
C LYS A 154 17.53 -2.19 3.30
N VAL A 155 16.89 -2.50 4.41
CA VAL A 155 17.38 -3.50 5.39
C VAL A 155 16.31 -4.54 5.65
N GLY A 156 16.69 -5.80 5.64
CA GLY A 156 15.81 -6.91 5.98
C GLY A 156 15.99 -7.37 7.43
N LEU A 157 14.90 -7.42 8.18
CA LEU A 157 14.85 -8.02 9.52
C LEU A 157 14.29 -9.44 9.41
N PHE A 158 15.15 -10.44 9.44
CA PHE A 158 14.77 -11.85 9.32
C PHE A 158 14.77 -12.53 10.68
N GLY A 159 13.73 -13.32 10.95
CA GLY A 159 13.63 -14.10 12.16
C GLY A 159 12.30 -14.83 12.28
N GLY A 160 12.27 -15.88 13.08
CA GLY A 160 11.04 -16.60 13.41
C GLY A 160 10.05 -15.76 14.24
N ALA A 161 8.94 -16.37 14.63
CA ALA A 161 7.99 -15.73 15.54
C ALA A 161 8.61 -15.54 16.94
N GLY A 162 8.28 -14.44 17.62
CA GLY A 162 8.68 -14.19 19.01
C GLY A 162 10.16 -13.83 19.24
N VAL A 163 10.92 -13.52 18.18
CA VAL A 163 12.35 -13.16 18.31
C VAL A 163 12.60 -11.65 18.47
N GLY A 164 11.55 -10.85 18.65
CA GLY A 164 11.67 -9.42 18.95
C GLY A 164 11.72 -8.48 17.75
N LYS A 165 11.34 -8.92 16.54
CA LYS A 165 11.27 -8.03 15.35
C LYS A 165 10.41 -6.80 15.60
N THR A 166 9.21 -6.99 16.14
CA THR A 166 8.27 -5.90 16.44
C THR A 166 8.84 -4.93 17.48
N VAL A 167 9.47 -5.44 18.53
CA VAL A 167 10.13 -4.61 19.54
C VAL A 167 11.25 -3.76 18.96
N LEU A 168 12.04 -4.36 18.06
CA LEU A 168 13.10 -3.63 17.35
C LEU A 168 12.52 -2.52 16.46
N MET A 169 11.44 -2.80 15.75
CA MET A 169 10.73 -1.83 14.92
C MET A 169 10.20 -0.66 15.76
N GLN A 170 9.56 -0.94 16.89
CA GLN A 170 9.05 0.08 17.81
C GLN A 170 10.16 0.98 18.35
N GLU A 171 11.29 0.40 18.75
CA GLU A 171 12.45 1.15 19.21
C GLU A 171 13.02 2.06 18.13
N LEU A 172 13.10 1.59 16.89
CA LEU A 172 13.53 2.40 15.75
C LEU A 172 12.56 3.57 15.50
N ILE A 173 11.24 3.33 15.54
CA ILE A 173 10.21 4.38 15.39
C ILE A 173 10.33 5.40 16.53
N HIS A 174 10.51 4.95 17.75
CA HIS A 174 10.67 5.82 18.92
C HIS A 174 11.91 6.72 18.75
N ASN A 175 13.01 6.13 18.33
CA ASN A 175 14.28 6.84 18.19
C ASN A 175 14.24 7.86 17.04
N ILE A 176 13.63 7.54 15.91
CA ILE A 176 13.50 8.50 14.81
C ILE A 176 12.59 9.66 15.19
N ALA A 177 11.49 9.41 15.86
CA ALA A 177 10.58 10.46 16.33
C ALA A 177 11.25 11.38 17.35
N LYS A 178 12.05 10.81 18.27
CA LYS A 178 12.64 11.53 19.38
C LYS A 178 13.93 12.29 19.03
N PHE A 179 14.79 11.69 18.22
CA PHE A 179 16.14 12.20 17.98
C PHE A 179 16.34 12.77 16.57
N HIS A 180 15.53 12.37 15.59
CA HIS A 180 15.67 12.82 14.22
C HIS A 180 14.53 13.73 13.74
N SER A 181 13.51 13.95 14.58
CA SER A 181 12.30 14.70 14.20
C SER A 181 11.63 14.16 12.92
N GLY A 182 11.89 12.90 12.60
CA GLY A 182 11.41 12.23 11.41
C GLY A 182 10.05 11.57 11.64
N TYR A 183 9.42 11.18 10.54
CA TYR A 183 8.16 10.45 10.55
C TYR A 183 8.38 8.98 10.20
N SER A 184 7.43 8.16 10.61
CA SER A 184 7.45 6.74 10.27
C SER A 184 6.17 6.35 9.55
N VAL A 185 6.30 5.38 8.65
CA VAL A 185 5.16 4.74 7.99
C VAL A 185 5.25 3.24 8.21
N VAL A 186 4.20 2.65 8.73
CA VAL A 186 4.11 1.20 8.96
C VAL A 186 3.10 0.60 8.00
N VAL A 187 3.53 -0.37 7.24
CA VAL A 187 2.72 -1.06 6.25
C VAL A 187 2.59 -2.53 6.63
N GLY A 188 1.39 -2.93 7.03
CA GLY A 188 1.06 -4.33 7.27
C GLY A 188 0.59 -5.01 6.00
N VAL A 189 1.42 -5.88 5.44
CA VAL A 189 1.11 -6.62 4.20
C VAL A 189 0.78 -8.06 4.53
N GLY A 190 -0.50 -8.40 4.52
CA GLY A 190 -0.98 -9.75 4.81
C GLY A 190 -0.76 -10.17 6.27
N GLU A 191 -0.64 -9.21 7.19
CA GLU A 191 -0.49 -9.49 8.61
C GLU A 191 -1.81 -9.89 9.26
N ARG A 192 -1.70 -10.54 10.42
CA ARG A 192 -2.87 -10.91 11.21
C ARG A 192 -3.49 -9.67 11.84
N THR A 193 -4.80 -9.58 11.81
CA THR A 193 -5.57 -8.47 12.41
C THR A 193 -5.18 -8.23 13.86
N ARG A 194 -5.00 -9.31 14.64
CA ARG A 194 -4.59 -9.21 16.04
C ARG A 194 -3.22 -8.56 16.20
N GLU A 195 -2.22 -8.99 15.41
CA GLU A 195 -0.86 -8.44 15.50
C GLU A 195 -0.81 -6.97 15.07
N GLY A 196 -1.60 -6.59 14.04
CA GLY A 196 -1.75 -5.19 13.64
C GLY A 196 -2.41 -4.32 14.74
N ASN A 197 -3.42 -4.86 15.43
CA ASN A 197 -4.08 -4.16 16.53
C ASN A 197 -3.15 -4.05 17.76
N ASP A 198 -2.45 -5.13 18.10
CA ASP A 198 -1.47 -5.13 19.21
C ASP A 198 -0.40 -4.05 18.96
N LEU A 199 0.16 -3.99 17.75
CA LEU A 199 1.13 -2.97 17.37
C LEU A 199 0.59 -1.54 17.48
N TRP A 200 -0.65 -1.30 17.02
CA TRP A 200 -1.29 0.00 17.14
C TRP A 200 -1.46 0.44 18.60
N MET A 201 -1.92 -0.47 19.45
CA MET A 201 -2.08 -0.19 20.88
C MET A 201 -0.74 0.13 21.55
N GLU A 202 0.30 -0.66 21.26
CA GLU A 202 1.65 -0.43 21.79
C GLU A 202 2.23 0.92 21.31
N MET A 203 2.01 1.32 20.05
CA MET A 203 2.41 2.65 19.55
C MET A 203 1.66 3.79 20.24
N LYS A 204 0.40 3.57 20.58
CA LYS A 204 -0.41 4.53 21.33
C LYS A 204 0.10 4.68 22.77
N GLU A 205 0.40 3.58 23.43
CA GLU A 205 0.93 3.56 24.80
C GLU A 205 2.35 4.16 24.88
N SER A 206 3.20 3.88 23.91
CA SER A 206 4.56 4.44 23.84
C SER A 206 4.61 5.92 23.41
N GLY A 207 3.47 6.49 22.97
CA GLY A 207 3.37 7.89 22.56
C GLY A 207 4.00 8.21 21.20
N VAL A 208 4.34 7.22 20.38
CA VAL A 208 4.93 7.43 19.04
C VAL A 208 3.90 7.49 17.91
N LEU A 209 2.66 7.09 18.20
CA LEU A 209 1.57 7.10 17.21
C LEU A 209 1.39 8.46 16.50
N PRO A 210 1.48 9.63 17.16
CA PRO A 210 1.35 10.94 16.49
C PRO A 210 2.41 11.23 15.41
N TYR A 211 3.48 10.46 15.36
CA TYR A 211 4.57 10.59 14.38
C TYR A 211 4.56 9.47 13.33
N THR A 212 3.54 8.62 13.37
CA THR A 212 3.47 7.41 12.56
C THR A 212 2.16 7.36 11.78
N ALA A 213 2.24 7.09 10.48
CA ALA A 213 1.09 6.70 9.68
C ALA A 213 1.08 5.17 9.50
N MET A 214 -0.08 4.55 9.57
CA MET A 214 -0.20 3.10 9.45
C MET A 214 -1.11 2.75 8.27
N VAL A 215 -0.74 1.73 7.50
CA VAL A 215 -1.55 1.26 6.35
C VAL A 215 -1.63 -0.25 6.41
N TYR A 216 -2.82 -0.80 6.44
CA TYR A 216 -3.02 -2.23 6.57
C TYR A 216 -3.78 -2.84 5.39
N GLY A 217 -3.22 -3.93 4.85
CA GLY A 217 -3.88 -4.88 3.99
C GLY A 217 -3.73 -6.27 4.62
N GLN A 218 -4.75 -6.71 5.34
CA GLN A 218 -4.66 -7.84 6.25
C GLN A 218 -4.71 -9.20 5.54
N MET A 219 -4.40 -10.27 6.27
CA MET A 219 -4.29 -11.64 5.75
C MET A 219 -5.60 -12.14 5.11
N ASN A 220 -6.75 -11.74 5.63
CA ASN A 220 -8.06 -12.12 5.15
C ASN A 220 -8.56 -11.31 3.95
N GLU A 221 -7.85 -10.24 3.59
CA GLU A 221 -8.24 -9.39 2.46
C GLU A 221 -7.83 -10.00 1.10
N PRO A 222 -8.54 -9.63 0.01
CA PRO A 222 -8.22 -10.10 -1.33
C PRO A 222 -6.78 -9.80 -1.76
N PRO A 223 -6.22 -10.58 -2.71
CA PRO A 223 -4.83 -10.41 -3.13
C PRO A 223 -4.54 -9.05 -3.74
N GLY A 224 -5.53 -8.39 -4.37
CA GLY A 224 -5.37 -7.01 -4.87
C GLY A 224 -5.03 -6.01 -3.78
N VAL A 225 -5.65 -6.13 -2.61
CA VAL A 225 -5.36 -5.30 -1.43
C VAL A 225 -3.94 -5.54 -0.95
N ARG A 226 -3.59 -6.80 -0.66
CA ARG A 226 -2.27 -7.19 -0.15
C ARG A 226 -1.12 -6.83 -1.10
N PHE A 227 -1.41 -6.80 -2.40
CA PHE A 227 -0.44 -6.44 -3.44
C PHE A 227 -0.24 -4.92 -3.59
N ARG A 228 -1.20 -4.10 -3.16
CA ARG A 228 -1.13 -2.63 -3.36
C ARG A 228 -0.96 -1.81 -2.08
N VAL A 229 -1.16 -2.41 -0.93
CA VAL A 229 -1.01 -1.69 0.35
C VAL A 229 0.40 -1.11 0.55
N ALA A 230 1.44 -1.74 0.00
CA ALA A 230 2.81 -1.23 0.04
C ALA A 230 2.95 0.08 -0.75
N GLN A 231 2.31 0.19 -1.92
CA GLN A 231 2.29 1.42 -2.71
C GLN A 231 1.57 2.55 -1.98
N THR A 232 0.48 2.24 -1.28
CA THR A 232 -0.23 3.22 -0.45
C THR A 232 0.67 3.80 0.64
N GLY A 233 1.35 2.94 1.39
CA GLY A 233 2.28 3.38 2.43
C GLY A 233 3.45 4.19 1.87
N LEU A 234 4.04 3.74 0.76
CA LEU A 234 5.11 4.48 0.08
C LEU A 234 4.67 5.86 -0.36
N THR A 235 3.45 6.01 -0.88
CA THR A 235 2.94 7.31 -1.32
C THR A 235 2.83 8.30 -0.14
N ILE A 236 2.42 7.82 1.03
CA ILE A 236 2.40 8.64 2.25
C ILE A 236 3.82 9.02 2.67
N ALA A 237 4.76 8.07 2.64
CA ALA A 237 6.16 8.32 2.98
C ALA A 237 6.82 9.31 2.01
N GLU A 238 6.57 9.19 0.71
CA GLU A 238 7.09 10.09 -0.32
C GLU A 238 6.66 11.55 -0.13
N TYR A 239 5.45 11.80 0.34
CA TYR A 239 5.03 13.16 0.64
C TYR A 239 5.93 13.82 1.68
N PHE A 240 6.23 13.12 2.76
CA PHE A 240 7.12 13.64 3.80
C PHE A 240 8.54 13.84 3.30
N ARG A 241 9.06 12.94 2.45
CA ARG A 241 10.37 13.11 1.82
C ARG A 241 10.42 14.29 0.86
N ASP A 242 9.44 14.37 -0.05
CA ASP A 242 9.52 15.26 -1.21
C ASP A 242 9.01 16.68 -0.90
N VAL A 243 7.97 16.81 -0.07
CA VAL A 243 7.31 18.09 0.27
C VAL A 243 7.79 18.63 1.62
N GLU A 244 7.72 17.80 2.66
CA GLU A 244 8.14 18.21 4.01
C GLU A 244 9.67 18.17 4.18
N LYS A 245 10.40 17.57 3.23
CA LYS A 245 11.87 17.42 3.21
C LYS A 245 12.41 16.76 4.48
N GLN A 246 11.73 15.70 4.90
CA GLN A 246 12.07 14.93 6.10
C GLN A 246 12.67 13.59 5.73
N ASP A 247 13.47 13.05 6.64
CA ASP A 247 13.84 11.65 6.60
C ASP A 247 12.68 10.80 7.14
N VAL A 248 12.32 9.76 6.41
CA VAL A 248 11.17 8.91 6.73
C VAL A 248 11.64 7.47 6.89
N LEU A 249 11.17 6.82 7.92
CA LEU A 249 11.39 5.39 8.12
C LEU A 249 10.13 4.62 7.71
N ILE A 250 10.26 3.76 6.70
CA ILE A 250 9.15 2.90 6.29
C ILE A 250 9.42 1.45 6.70
N PHE A 251 8.42 0.82 7.30
CA PHE A 251 8.42 -0.61 7.61
C PHE A 251 7.38 -1.31 6.73
N ILE A 252 7.77 -2.36 6.06
CA ILE A 252 6.87 -3.22 5.27
C ILE A 252 6.89 -4.61 5.88
N ASP A 253 5.90 -4.95 6.65
CA ASP A 253 5.78 -6.24 7.31
C ASP A 253 4.60 -7.03 6.71
N ASN A 254 4.87 -8.05 5.88
CA ASN A 254 6.20 -8.35 5.40
C ASN A 254 6.22 -8.38 3.87
N ILE A 255 7.36 -8.06 3.29
CA ILE A 255 7.55 -7.99 1.83
C ILE A 255 7.28 -9.34 1.13
N PHE A 256 7.43 -10.47 1.80
CA PHE A 256 7.13 -11.78 1.23
C PHE A 256 5.64 -11.93 0.90
N ARG A 257 4.76 -11.37 1.72
CA ARG A 257 3.31 -11.37 1.47
C ARG A 257 2.93 -10.52 0.27
N PHE A 258 3.66 -9.44 0.02
CA PHE A 258 3.54 -8.66 -1.22
C PHE A 258 3.85 -9.51 -2.45
N VAL A 259 4.97 -10.23 -2.44
CA VAL A 259 5.37 -11.13 -3.53
C VAL A 259 4.32 -12.23 -3.74
N GLN A 260 3.83 -12.83 -2.66
CA GLN A 260 2.82 -13.88 -2.68
C GLN A 260 1.50 -13.37 -3.28
N ALA A 261 1.04 -12.20 -2.87
CA ALA A 261 -0.15 -11.56 -3.43
C ALA A 261 0.00 -11.24 -4.92
N GLY A 262 1.20 -10.81 -5.34
CA GLY A 262 1.53 -10.61 -6.74
C GLY A 262 1.43 -11.88 -7.57
N ALA A 263 1.87 -13.02 -7.04
CA ALA A 263 1.72 -14.33 -7.68
C ALA A 263 0.25 -14.75 -7.80
N GLU A 264 -0.55 -14.53 -6.76
CA GLU A 264 -2.00 -14.77 -6.77
C GLU A 264 -2.72 -13.92 -7.83
N VAL A 265 -2.46 -12.60 -7.86
CA VAL A 265 -3.02 -11.68 -8.86
C VAL A 265 -2.61 -12.08 -10.27
N SER A 266 -1.34 -12.40 -10.49
CA SER A 266 -0.82 -12.82 -11.80
C SER A 266 -1.53 -14.07 -12.33
N THR A 267 -1.75 -15.06 -11.45
CA THR A 267 -2.47 -16.29 -11.79
C THR A 267 -3.94 -16.00 -12.13
N LEU A 268 -4.60 -15.16 -11.36
CA LEU A 268 -5.98 -14.74 -11.59
C LEU A 268 -6.16 -13.96 -12.90
N LEU A 269 -5.12 -13.21 -13.30
CA LEU A 269 -5.09 -12.53 -14.61
C LEU A 269 -4.78 -13.47 -15.78
N GLY A 270 -4.58 -14.76 -15.53
CA GLY A 270 -4.29 -15.77 -16.55
C GLY A 270 -2.85 -15.77 -17.06
N ARG A 271 -1.90 -15.19 -16.32
CA ARG A 271 -0.47 -15.24 -16.67
C ARG A 271 0.12 -16.56 -16.23
N LEU A 272 0.93 -17.17 -17.09
CA LEU A 272 1.64 -18.41 -16.75
C LEU A 272 2.71 -18.12 -15.68
N PRO A 273 2.78 -18.92 -14.61
CA PRO A 273 3.80 -18.77 -13.59
C PRO A 273 5.19 -19.16 -14.14
N SER A 274 6.23 -18.65 -13.49
CA SER A 274 7.61 -19.10 -13.73
C SER A 274 7.81 -20.55 -13.25
N ALA A 275 8.95 -21.14 -13.57
CA ALA A 275 9.29 -22.52 -13.20
C ALA A 275 9.20 -22.82 -11.69
N VAL A 276 9.35 -21.81 -10.84
CA VAL A 276 9.27 -21.92 -9.37
C VAL A 276 7.93 -21.41 -8.78
N GLY A 277 6.94 -21.14 -9.64
CA GLY A 277 5.59 -20.79 -9.23
C GLY A 277 5.33 -19.30 -8.97
N TYR A 278 6.34 -18.45 -9.09
CA TYR A 278 6.16 -16.99 -8.98
C TYR A 278 5.68 -16.37 -10.29
N GLN A 279 5.15 -15.15 -10.21
CA GLN A 279 4.76 -14.37 -11.38
C GLN A 279 5.98 -14.05 -12.29
N PRO A 280 5.77 -13.98 -13.62
CA PRO A 280 6.84 -13.62 -14.55
C PRO A 280 7.35 -12.19 -14.35
N THR A 281 6.54 -11.32 -13.72
CA THR A 281 6.83 -9.91 -13.45
C THR A 281 7.47 -9.68 -12.06
N LEU A 282 7.88 -10.74 -11.34
CA LEU A 282 8.40 -10.64 -9.97
C LEU A 282 9.48 -9.56 -9.80
N GLY A 283 10.49 -9.58 -10.68
CA GLY A 283 11.59 -8.62 -10.61
C GLY A 283 11.13 -7.17 -10.82
N THR A 284 10.20 -6.96 -11.76
CA THR A 284 9.62 -5.64 -12.04
C THR A 284 8.75 -5.17 -10.89
N ASP A 285 7.85 -6.02 -10.38
CA ASP A 285 6.92 -5.68 -9.31
C ASP A 285 7.67 -5.27 -8.01
N VAL A 286 8.70 -6.03 -7.66
CA VAL A 286 9.54 -5.72 -6.49
C VAL A 286 10.41 -4.50 -6.76
N GLY A 287 10.98 -4.38 -7.96
CA GLY A 287 11.80 -3.25 -8.38
C GLY A 287 11.04 -1.93 -8.31
N GLU A 288 9.80 -1.88 -8.81
CA GLU A 288 8.96 -0.68 -8.74
C GLU A 288 8.76 -0.19 -7.29
N VAL A 289 8.61 -1.08 -6.33
CA VAL A 289 8.50 -0.73 -4.91
C VAL A 289 9.84 -0.27 -4.35
N GLN A 290 10.91 -1.00 -4.64
CA GLN A 290 12.23 -0.74 -4.06
C GLN A 290 12.89 0.52 -4.60
N GLU A 291 12.71 0.86 -5.87
CA GLU A 291 13.30 2.06 -6.47
C GLU A 291 12.64 3.36 -5.97
N ARG A 292 11.43 3.30 -5.46
CA ARG A 292 10.78 4.43 -4.80
C ARG A 292 11.39 4.73 -3.41
N ILE A 293 12.00 3.73 -2.78
CA ILE A 293 12.71 3.84 -1.49
C ILE A 293 14.14 4.31 -1.79
N ALA A 294 14.39 5.59 -1.67
CA ALA A 294 15.67 6.19 -2.04
C ALA A 294 15.94 7.48 -1.28
N SER A 295 17.22 7.81 -1.12
CA SER A 295 17.66 9.15 -0.73
C SER A 295 17.60 10.09 -1.92
N THR A 296 16.96 11.24 -1.73
CA THR A 296 16.90 12.33 -2.69
C THR A 296 17.62 13.56 -2.13
N LYS A 297 17.71 14.61 -2.93
CA LYS A 297 18.24 15.92 -2.48
C LYS A 297 17.35 16.59 -1.43
N ASN A 298 16.09 16.15 -1.30
CA ASN A 298 15.10 16.71 -0.39
C ASN A 298 15.01 15.97 0.94
N GLY A 299 15.22 14.66 0.95
CA GLY A 299 15.11 13.80 2.12
C GLY A 299 15.30 12.33 1.73
N SER A 300 15.11 11.41 2.69
CA SER A 300 15.30 9.97 2.46
C SER A 300 14.10 9.14 2.93
N ILE A 301 13.92 7.96 2.32
CA ILE A 301 13.02 6.91 2.82
C ILE A 301 13.87 5.67 3.07
#